data_e7eaf8c287f45c6f3fd00227c9299854
#
_entry.id   e7eaf8c287f45c6f3fd00227c9299854
#
_cell.length_a   1.000
_cell.length_b   1.000
_cell.length_c   1.000
_cell.angle_alpha   90.00
_cell.angle_beta   90.00
_cell.angle_gamma   90.00
#
_symmetry.space_group_name_H-M   'P 1'
#
loop_
_entity.id
_entity.type
_entity.pdbx_description
1 polymer ?
#
loop_
_entity_poly.entity_id
_entity_poly.type
_entity_poly.pdbx_seq_one_letter_code
_entity_poly.pdbx_strand_id
1 'polypeptide(L)'
;IVGVYGVDTREITRIIREKGVMNAKIVSSVDNIDYDEIKACRIVDAVKSVSCKEKYTVSDDGAKYKVALLDYGAKKNIVRELVARGCEVTVFPYDTSAQEIIEMNPDGIMLSNGPGDPEENIVPIENIKELAGKFPIFGICLGHQLTALAMGGKTMKLKYGHRGVNQPVKQLETGRTYISSQNHGYAVVAESLDRRYARESFINANDGTVQFHPEACSGPKDTKFLFDRFISMMGGKNNAAE
;
A
#
# COMPACT_ATOMS: atom_id res chain seq x y z
N ILE A 1 -23.19 -5.88 -7.56
CA ILE A 1 -22.05 -5.89 -8.49
C ILE A 1 -22.61 -6.09 -9.89
N VAL A 2 -22.25 -5.22 -10.82
CA VAL A 2 -22.60 -5.36 -12.24
C VAL A 2 -21.63 -6.34 -12.88
N GLY A 3 -22.13 -7.30 -13.66
CA GLY A 3 -21.35 -8.30 -14.39
C GLY A 3 -21.67 -8.25 -15.88
N VAL A 4 -20.67 -8.55 -16.70
CA VAL A 4 -20.79 -8.66 -18.16
C VAL A 4 -20.37 -10.07 -18.57
N TYR A 5 -21.10 -10.68 -19.46
CA TYR A 5 -20.79 -11.97 -20.06
C TYR A 5 -20.91 -11.90 -21.59
N GLY A 6 -20.35 -12.89 -22.29
CA GLY A 6 -20.42 -12.95 -23.75
C GLY A 6 -19.49 -11.96 -24.46
N VAL A 7 -18.47 -11.41 -23.73
CA VAL A 7 -17.47 -10.52 -24.29
C VAL A 7 -16.14 -11.26 -24.47
N ASP A 8 -15.34 -10.86 -25.46
CA ASP A 8 -13.98 -11.39 -25.66
C ASP A 8 -13.02 -10.77 -24.63
N THR A 9 -12.91 -11.42 -23.45
CA THR A 9 -12.03 -10.99 -22.38
C THR A 9 -10.55 -11.06 -22.75
N ARG A 10 -10.17 -11.94 -23.69
CA ARG A 10 -8.80 -12.06 -24.18
C ARG A 10 -8.43 -10.86 -25.05
N GLU A 11 -9.33 -10.45 -25.93
CA GLU A 11 -9.13 -9.25 -26.76
C GLU A 11 -9.06 -7.98 -25.91
N ILE A 12 -9.94 -7.83 -24.90
CA ILE A 12 -9.86 -6.73 -23.92
C ILE A 12 -8.48 -6.71 -23.23
N THR A 13 -8.00 -7.87 -22.80
CA THR A 13 -6.66 -8.00 -22.18
C THR A 13 -5.55 -7.60 -23.14
N ARG A 14 -5.63 -8.00 -24.42
CA ARG A 14 -4.66 -7.64 -25.46
C ARG A 14 -4.63 -6.12 -25.66
N ILE A 15 -5.79 -5.48 -25.79
CA ILE A 15 -5.92 -4.04 -25.94
C ILE A 15 -5.29 -3.30 -24.75
N ILE A 16 -5.57 -3.71 -23.52
CA ILE A 16 -5.01 -3.10 -22.29
C ILE A 16 -3.48 -3.25 -22.27
N ARG A 17 -2.94 -4.40 -22.66
CA ARG A 17 -1.49 -4.62 -22.72
C ARG A 17 -0.81 -3.74 -23.76
N GLU A 18 -1.44 -3.53 -24.91
CA GLU A 18 -0.90 -2.72 -26.01
C GLU A 18 -1.03 -1.22 -25.73
N LYS A 19 -2.20 -0.77 -25.28
CA LYS A 19 -2.56 0.66 -25.12
C LYS A 19 -2.32 1.20 -23.72
N GLY A 20 -2.24 0.36 -22.71
CA GLY A 20 -2.20 0.72 -21.31
C GLY A 20 -3.58 0.71 -20.68
N VAL A 21 -3.66 1.12 -19.40
CA VAL A 21 -4.95 1.27 -18.68
C VAL A 21 -5.81 2.36 -19.34
N MET A 22 -7.12 2.13 -19.35
CA MET A 22 -8.09 3.04 -19.94
C MET A 22 -9.37 3.07 -19.11
N ASN A 23 -10.11 4.17 -19.21
CA ASN A 23 -11.45 4.27 -18.66
C ASN A 23 -12.42 3.41 -19.46
N ALA A 24 -13.42 2.83 -18.77
CA ALA A 24 -14.45 2.03 -19.38
C ALA A 24 -15.81 2.27 -18.72
N LYS A 25 -16.89 2.08 -19.47
CA LYS A 25 -18.27 2.17 -18.95
C LYS A 25 -19.04 0.92 -19.39
N ILE A 26 -19.79 0.32 -18.47
CA ILE A 26 -20.73 -0.76 -18.78
C ILE A 26 -22.09 -0.12 -19.00
N VAL A 27 -22.69 -0.38 -20.16
CA VAL A 27 -23.97 0.22 -20.58
C VAL A 27 -24.94 -0.88 -21.04
N SER A 28 -26.22 -0.65 -20.93
CA SER A 28 -27.28 -1.53 -21.45
C SER A 28 -27.56 -1.35 -22.93
N SER A 29 -27.23 -0.18 -23.50
CA SER A 29 -27.29 0.14 -24.94
C SER A 29 -26.08 0.96 -25.35
N VAL A 30 -25.65 0.81 -26.59
CA VAL A 30 -24.58 1.61 -27.17
C VAL A 30 -25.06 2.94 -27.80
N ASP A 31 -26.35 3.20 -27.77
CA ASP A 31 -26.93 4.42 -28.31
C ASP A 31 -26.58 5.61 -27.40
N ASN A 32 -26.17 6.73 -28.00
CA ASN A 32 -25.89 7.99 -27.32
C ASN A 32 -24.79 7.92 -26.25
N ILE A 33 -23.72 7.15 -26.47
CA ILE A 33 -22.57 7.11 -25.57
C ILE A 33 -21.75 8.38 -25.72
N ASP A 34 -21.55 9.10 -24.63
CA ASP A 34 -20.57 10.18 -24.54
C ASP A 34 -19.16 9.59 -24.26
N TYR A 35 -18.38 9.43 -25.32
CA TYR A 35 -17.00 8.94 -25.20
C TYR A 35 -16.05 9.95 -24.55
N ASP A 36 -16.36 11.23 -24.62
CA ASP A 36 -15.51 12.26 -24.02
C ASP A 36 -15.74 12.33 -22.50
N GLU A 37 -16.97 12.10 -22.01
CA GLU A 37 -17.24 11.84 -20.59
C GLU A 37 -16.40 10.66 -20.07
N ILE A 38 -16.38 9.54 -20.80
CA ILE A 38 -15.62 8.36 -20.39
C ILE A 38 -14.12 8.67 -20.34
N LYS A 39 -13.57 9.34 -21.35
CA LYS A 39 -12.15 9.71 -21.40
C LYS A 39 -11.77 10.70 -20.30
N ALA A 40 -12.64 11.65 -20.00
CA ALA A 40 -12.42 12.68 -18.99
C ALA A 40 -12.58 12.17 -17.55
N CYS A 41 -13.15 10.98 -17.35
CA CYS A 41 -13.39 10.40 -16.03
C CYS A 41 -12.06 10.27 -15.25
N ARG A 42 -12.00 10.91 -14.09
CA ARG A 42 -10.88 10.86 -13.15
C ARG A 42 -11.38 10.51 -11.76
N ILE A 43 -10.63 9.67 -11.06
CA ILE A 43 -10.87 9.43 -9.65
C ILE A 43 -10.08 10.49 -8.90
N VAL A 44 -10.77 11.38 -8.20
CA VAL A 44 -10.18 12.40 -7.32
C VAL A 44 -10.46 12.05 -5.87
N ASP A 45 -9.62 12.54 -4.95
CA ASP A 45 -9.77 12.28 -3.51
C ASP A 45 -9.96 10.79 -3.16
N ALA A 46 -9.26 9.91 -3.89
CA ALA A 46 -9.44 8.46 -3.80
C ALA A 46 -9.27 7.95 -2.37
N VAL A 47 -8.22 8.36 -1.68
CA VAL A 47 -7.92 7.98 -0.29
C VAL A 47 -8.99 8.51 0.66
N LYS A 48 -9.33 9.80 0.56
CA LYS A 48 -10.37 10.43 1.37
C LYS A 48 -11.72 9.73 1.29
N SER A 49 -12.05 9.19 0.11
CA SER A 49 -13.32 8.51 -0.13
C SER A 49 -13.44 7.15 0.56
N VAL A 50 -12.31 6.50 0.88
CA VAL A 50 -12.26 5.13 1.42
C VAL A 50 -11.72 5.04 2.85
N SER A 51 -11.05 6.07 3.34
CA SER A 51 -10.54 6.17 4.71
C SER A 51 -11.69 6.19 5.73
N CYS A 52 -11.43 5.66 6.93
CA CYS A 52 -12.35 5.79 8.06
C CYS A 52 -12.61 7.28 8.38
N LYS A 53 -13.76 7.58 8.94
CA LYS A 53 -14.15 8.96 9.29
C LYS A 53 -13.75 9.31 10.71
N GLU A 54 -13.68 8.31 11.58
CA GLU A 54 -13.34 8.44 13.00
C GLU A 54 -12.32 7.38 13.36
N LYS A 55 -11.45 7.69 14.31
CA LYS A 55 -10.51 6.71 14.83
C LYS A 55 -11.23 5.64 15.64
N TYR A 56 -10.73 4.42 15.54
CA TYR A 56 -11.21 3.29 16.32
C TYR A 56 -10.08 2.34 16.66
N THR A 57 -10.24 1.56 17.73
CA THR A 57 -9.22 0.60 18.18
C THR A 57 -9.74 -0.83 18.06
N VAL A 58 -8.86 -1.73 17.63
CA VAL A 58 -9.06 -3.17 17.59
C VAL A 58 -7.95 -3.83 18.38
N SER A 59 -8.32 -4.70 19.33
CA SER A 59 -7.36 -5.40 20.17
C SER A 59 -7.92 -6.77 20.57
N ASP A 60 -7.02 -7.70 20.85
CA ASP A 60 -7.33 -8.91 21.62
C ASP A 60 -6.78 -8.76 23.04
N ASP A 61 -7.24 -9.59 23.96
CA ASP A 61 -6.78 -9.61 25.36
C ASP A 61 -5.26 -9.88 25.41
N GLY A 62 -4.54 -9.06 26.18
CA GLY A 62 -3.09 -9.23 26.39
C GLY A 62 -2.22 -8.66 25.29
N ALA A 63 -2.69 -7.68 24.52
CA ALA A 63 -1.86 -6.96 23.56
C ALA A 63 -0.59 -6.39 24.19
N LYS A 64 0.55 -6.57 23.52
CA LYS A 64 1.89 -6.18 23.98
C LYS A 64 2.40 -4.91 23.32
N TYR A 65 1.91 -4.59 22.14
CA TYR A 65 2.37 -3.46 21.32
C TYR A 65 1.21 -2.58 20.92
N LYS A 66 1.42 -1.28 20.88
CA LYS A 66 0.48 -0.28 20.39
C LYS A 66 0.86 0.15 18.99
N VAL A 67 -0.01 -0.07 18.02
CA VAL A 67 0.23 0.29 16.62
C VAL A 67 -0.75 1.38 16.19
N ALA A 68 -0.23 2.49 15.68
CA ALA A 68 -1.02 3.47 14.96
C ALA A 68 -1.12 3.06 13.48
N LEU A 69 -2.32 2.80 12.98
CA LEU A 69 -2.56 2.48 11.57
C LEU A 69 -3.20 3.69 10.89
N LEU A 70 -2.52 4.28 9.90
CA LEU A 70 -3.09 5.32 9.06
C LEU A 70 -3.86 4.67 7.90
N ASP A 71 -5.17 4.95 7.85
CA ASP A 71 -6.11 4.31 6.92
C ASP A 71 -6.20 5.05 5.59
N TYR A 72 -5.46 4.58 4.60
CA TYR A 72 -5.54 5.05 3.22
C TYR A 72 -6.51 4.22 2.35
N GLY A 73 -7.27 3.32 2.95
CA GLY A 73 -8.12 2.31 2.33
C GLY A 73 -7.71 0.90 2.75
N ALA A 74 -7.52 0.73 4.07
CA ALA A 74 -6.94 -0.46 4.67
C ALA A 74 -7.77 -1.72 4.40
N LYS A 75 -7.13 -2.75 3.89
CA LYS A 75 -7.71 -4.08 3.90
C LYS A 75 -7.78 -4.61 5.33
N LYS A 76 -8.94 -5.10 5.73
CA LYS A 76 -9.19 -5.66 7.07
C LYS A 76 -8.14 -6.69 7.51
N ASN A 77 -7.49 -7.35 6.56
CA ASN A 77 -6.48 -8.35 6.88
C ASN A 77 -5.18 -7.74 7.45
N ILE A 78 -4.86 -6.48 7.16
CA ILE A 78 -3.72 -5.79 7.77
C ILE A 78 -3.94 -5.71 9.29
N VAL A 79 -5.11 -5.24 9.72
CA VAL A 79 -5.46 -5.18 11.15
C VAL A 79 -5.43 -6.57 11.78
N ARG A 80 -6.00 -7.59 11.11
CA ARG A 80 -6.01 -8.98 11.61
C ARG A 80 -4.59 -9.56 11.78
N GLU A 81 -3.68 -9.30 10.84
CA GLU A 81 -2.30 -9.77 10.92
C GLU A 81 -1.53 -9.12 12.08
N LEU A 82 -1.82 -7.85 12.40
CA LEU A 82 -1.24 -7.15 13.55
C LEU A 82 -1.82 -7.64 14.86
N VAL A 83 -3.15 -7.73 14.98
CA VAL A 83 -3.83 -8.22 16.20
C VAL A 83 -3.41 -9.65 16.51
N ALA A 84 -3.34 -10.54 15.51
CA ALA A 84 -2.88 -11.92 15.69
C ALA A 84 -1.41 -12.02 16.19
N ARG A 85 -0.65 -10.92 16.12
CA ARG A 85 0.72 -10.82 16.66
C ARG A 85 0.81 -10.05 17.98
N GLY A 86 -0.32 -9.86 18.64
CA GLY A 86 -0.39 -9.22 19.95
C GLY A 86 -0.30 -7.69 19.89
N CYS A 87 -0.80 -7.08 18.81
CA CYS A 87 -0.90 -5.63 18.71
C CYS A 87 -2.31 -5.14 19.08
N GLU A 88 -2.38 -4.08 19.87
CA GLU A 88 -3.51 -3.17 19.93
C GLU A 88 -3.36 -2.18 18.77
N VAL A 89 -4.32 -2.17 17.84
CA VAL A 89 -4.27 -1.35 16.63
C VAL A 89 -5.29 -0.23 16.71
N THR A 90 -4.82 1.01 16.82
CA THR A 90 -5.68 2.18 16.65
C THR A 90 -5.60 2.64 15.20
N VAL A 91 -6.73 2.58 14.52
CA VAL A 91 -6.90 3.00 13.13
C VAL A 91 -7.30 4.46 13.09
N PHE A 92 -6.53 5.26 12.37
CA PHE A 92 -6.71 6.70 12.24
C PHE A 92 -7.13 7.07 10.81
N PRO A 93 -7.94 8.13 10.61
CA PRO A 93 -8.16 8.73 9.31
C PRO A 93 -6.85 9.12 8.59
N TYR A 94 -6.90 9.14 7.26
CA TYR A 94 -5.73 9.38 6.39
C TYR A 94 -5.03 10.73 6.63
N ASP A 95 -5.77 11.74 7.09
CA ASP A 95 -5.35 13.12 7.31
C ASP A 95 -5.06 13.45 8.78
N THR A 96 -5.05 12.46 9.65
CA THR A 96 -4.68 12.63 11.07
C THR A 96 -3.27 13.21 11.17
N SER A 97 -3.12 14.25 11.98
CA SER A 97 -1.84 14.94 12.13
C SER A 97 -0.75 14.06 12.75
N ALA A 98 0.50 14.31 12.37
CA ALA A 98 1.64 13.63 12.98
C ALA A 98 1.68 13.85 14.49
N GLN A 99 1.28 15.04 14.96
CA GLN A 99 1.25 15.36 16.40
C GLN A 99 0.29 14.45 17.18
N GLU A 100 -0.93 14.19 16.67
CA GLU A 100 -1.88 13.27 17.32
C GLU A 100 -1.33 11.84 17.41
N ILE A 101 -0.61 11.39 16.36
CA ILE A 101 0.06 10.09 16.40
C ILE A 101 1.19 10.05 17.43
N ILE A 102 1.99 11.11 17.54
CA ILE A 102 3.07 11.23 18.52
C ILE A 102 2.51 11.21 19.95
N GLU A 103 1.41 11.91 20.19
CA GLU A 103 0.74 11.94 21.51
C GLU A 103 0.20 10.58 21.94
N MET A 104 -0.25 9.74 21.00
CA MET A 104 -0.60 8.34 21.29
C MET A 104 0.61 7.52 21.76
N ASN A 105 1.83 7.94 21.39
CA ASN A 105 3.09 7.24 21.68
C ASN A 105 3.05 5.74 21.29
N PRO A 106 2.84 5.41 20.02
CA PRO A 106 2.78 4.03 19.56
C PRO A 106 4.18 3.37 19.59
N ASP A 107 4.21 2.05 19.64
CA ASP A 107 5.45 1.29 19.46
C ASP A 107 5.86 1.25 17.97
N GLY A 108 4.90 1.35 17.06
CA GLY A 108 5.14 1.42 15.63
C GLY A 108 3.95 1.97 14.84
N ILE A 109 4.22 2.34 13.60
CA ILE A 109 3.24 2.93 12.67
C ILE A 109 3.07 2.02 11.46
N MET A 110 1.82 1.69 11.15
CA MET A 110 1.42 0.98 9.94
C MET A 110 0.79 1.97 8.95
N LEU A 111 1.32 2.04 7.75
CA LEU A 111 0.74 2.79 6.64
C LEU A 111 0.04 1.81 5.70
N SER A 112 -1.27 1.91 5.59
CA SER A 112 -2.05 0.92 4.86
C SER A 112 -1.88 1.02 3.34
N ASN A 113 -2.39 0.04 2.64
CA ASN A 113 -2.66 0.14 1.21
C ASN A 113 -3.75 1.18 0.94
N GLY A 114 -3.87 1.62 -0.32
CA GLY A 114 -4.91 2.55 -0.75
C GLY A 114 -4.98 2.70 -2.27
N PRO A 115 -6.03 3.38 -2.77
CA PRO A 115 -6.21 3.68 -4.18
C PRO A 115 -5.56 5.02 -4.59
N GLY A 116 -5.54 5.27 -5.89
CA GLY A 116 -5.23 6.58 -6.47
C GLY A 116 -3.76 6.79 -6.80
N ASP A 117 -3.44 8.03 -7.11
CA ASP A 117 -2.08 8.48 -7.37
C ASP A 117 -1.38 8.81 -6.04
N PRO A 118 -0.20 8.25 -5.76
CA PRO A 118 0.53 8.55 -4.52
C PRO A 118 0.83 10.05 -4.36
N GLU A 119 1.13 10.75 -5.44
CA GLU A 119 1.53 12.17 -5.40
C GLU A 119 0.37 13.13 -5.05
N GLU A 120 -0.89 12.69 -5.15
CA GLU A 120 -2.06 13.49 -4.73
C GLU A 120 -2.21 13.56 -3.19
N ASN A 121 -1.47 12.75 -2.43
CA ASN A 121 -1.63 12.60 -0.98
C ASN A 121 -0.65 13.48 -0.18
N ILE A 122 -0.70 14.80 -0.39
CA ILE A 122 0.24 15.76 0.20
C ILE A 122 0.25 15.69 1.74
N VAL A 123 -0.93 15.72 2.39
CA VAL A 123 -1.03 15.70 3.87
C VAL A 123 -0.43 14.42 4.46
N PRO A 124 -0.77 13.20 3.99
CA PRO A 124 -0.08 11.98 4.41
C PRO A 124 1.44 12.02 4.23
N ILE A 125 1.94 12.53 3.10
CA ILE A 125 3.39 12.62 2.83
C ILE A 125 4.09 13.50 3.86
N GLU A 126 3.54 14.69 4.17
CA GLU A 126 4.13 15.60 5.16
C GLU A 126 4.08 14.99 6.58
N ASN A 127 2.97 14.36 6.95
CA ASN A 127 2.86 13.66 8.24
C ASN A 127 3.90 12.53 8.35
N ILE A 128 4.12 11.74 7.30
CA ILE A 128 5.13 10.68 7.29
C ILE A 128 6.54 11.25 7.46
N LYS A 129 6.87 12.39 6.82
CA LYS A 129 8.16 13.07 7.02
C LYS A 129 8.40 13.40 8.47
N GLU A 130 7.39 13.91 9.17
CA GLU A 130 7.51 14.29 10.57
C GLU A 130 7.64 13.07 11.50
N LEU A 131 6.99 11.95 11.16
CA LEU A 131 7.00 10.70 11.94
C LEU A 131 8.27 9.87 11.68
N ALA A 132 8.90 10.04 10.53
CA ALA A 132 10.09 9.28 10.14
C ALA A 132 11.26 9.49 11.13
N GLY A 133 11.91 8.41 11.48
CA GLY A 133 13.00 8.41 12.47
C GLY A 133 12.56 8.45 13.94
N LYS A 134 11.29 8.76 14.23
CA LYS A 134 10.75 8.74 15.59
C LYS A 134 10.18 7.36 15.97
N PHE A 135 9.62 6.65 14.99
CA PHE A 135 8.98 5.34 15.16
C PHE A 135 9.40 4.37 14.07
N PRO A 136 9.38 3.05 14.32
CA PRO A 136 9.36 2.06 13.27
C PRO A 136 8.11 2.25 12.39
N ILE A 137 8.31 2.33 11.08
CA ILE A 137 7.20 2.51 10.11
C ILE A 137 7.19 1.31 9.15
N PHE A 138 6.01 0.74 8.94
CA PHE A 138 5.80 -0.28 7.91
C PHE A 138 4.70 0.16 6.94
N GLY A 139 5.06 0.37 5.67
CA GLY A 139 4.15 0.78 4.61
C GLY A 139 3.83 -0.36 3.65
N ILE A 140 2.55 -0.52 3.32
CA ILE A 140 2.06 -1.51 2.36
C ILE A 140 1.46 -0.81 1.15
N CYS A 141 1.88 -1.16 -0.06
CA CYS A 141 1.39 -0.64 -1.33
C CYS A 141 1.45 0.91 -1.36
N LEU A 142 0.32 1.61 -1.26
CA LEU A 142 0.30 3.07 -1.19
C LEU A 142 1.15 3.59 -0.02
N GLY A 143 1.04 2.99 1.16
CA GLY A 143 1.86 3.39 2.33
C GLY A 143 3.36 3.31 2.08
N HIS A 144 3.83 2.29 1.33
CA HIS A 144 5.22 2.19 0.90
C HIS A 144 5.60 3.33 -0.07
N GLN A 145 4.72 3.63 -1.05
CA GLN A 145 4.94 4.72 -2.01
C GLN A 145 4.99 6.09 -1.34
N LEU A 146 4.07 6.35 -0.40
CA LEU A 146 4.06 7.58 0.39
C LEU A 146 5.32 7.73 1.25
N THR A 147 5.82 6.62 1.81
CA THR A 147 7.11 6.63 2.54
C THR A 147 8.27 7.02 1.62
N ALA A 148 8.32 6.45 0.41
CA ALA A 148 9.35 6.82 -0.56
C ALA A 148 9.28 8.30 -0.96
N LEU A 149 8.08 8.84 -1.21
CA LEU A 149 7.86 10.26 -1.49
C LEU A 149 8.26 11.15 -0.31
N ALA A 150 7.92 10.76 0.91
CA ALA A 150 8.30 11.47 2.14
C ALA A 150 9.83 11.54 2.31
N MET A 151 10.54 10.52 1.85
CA MET A 151 12.03 10.49 1.84
C MET A 151 12.67 11.15 0.62
N GLY A 152 11.90 11.89 -0.18
CA GLY A 152 12.38 12.62 -1.36
C GLY A 152 12.52 11.76 -2.63
N GLY A 153 12.06 10.52 -2.61
CA GLY A 153 11.95 9.67 -3.78
C GLY A 153 10.83 10.11 -4.74
N LYS A 154 10.70 9.39 -5.84
CA LYS A 154 9.69 9.62 -6.87
C LYS A 154 8.88 8.37 -7.13
N THR A 155 7.65 8.56 -7.62
CA THR A 155 6.82 7.47 -8.14
C THR A 155 6.64 7.61 -9.65
N MET A 156 6.29 6.51 -10.31
CA MET A 156 5.94 6.52 -11.72
C MET A 156 4.70 5.67 -11.97
N LYS A 157 3.87 6.11 -12.90
CA LYS A 157 2.71 5.34 -13.37
C LYS A 157 3.19 4.23 -14.31
N LEU A 158 2.82 3.00 -14.02
CA LEU A 158 3.07 1.87 -14.89
C LEU A 158 2.06 1.82 -16.03
N LYS A 159 2.47 1.31 -17.20
CA LYS A 159 1.61 1.24 -18.39
C LYS A 159 0.28 0.53 -18.13
N TYR A 160 0.29 -0.60 -17.44
CA TYR A 160 -0.88 -1.38 -17.04
C TYR A 160 -0.84 -1.90 -15.60
N GLY A 161 0.26 -1.64 -14.89
CA GLY A 161 0.46 -2.07 -13.50
C GLY A 161 0.57 -3.58 -13.32
N HIS A 162 0.75 -4.00 -12.07
CA HIS A 162 0.74 -5.41 -11.69
C HIS A 162 -0.59 -5.78 -11.05
N ARG A 163 -1.20 -6.85 -11.54
CA ARG A 163 -2.46 -7.38 -11.06
C ARG A 163 -2.39 -8.90 -11.04
N GLY A 164 -2.15 -9.49 -9.87
CA GLY A 164 -2.05 -10.95 -9.74
C GLY A 164 -1.52 -11.39 -8.39
N VAL A 165 -1.77 -12.66 -8.09
CA VAL A 165 -1.36 -13.33 -6.84
C VAL A 165 -0.10 -14.20 -7.00
N ASN A 166 0.55 -14.13 -8.16
CA ASN A 166 1.67 -14.96 -8.57
C ASN A 166 2.86 -14.13 -9.07
N GLN A 167 3.10 -12.97 -8.48
CA GLN A 167 4.20 -12.08 -8.85
C GLN A 167 5.47 -12.48 -8.10
N PRO A 168 6.57 -12.83 -8.79
CA PRO A 168 7.82 -13.17 -8.14
C PRO A 168 8.53 -11.91 -7.64
N VAL A 169 8.95 -11.92 -6.38
CA VAL A 169 9.78 -10.87 -5.78
C VAL A 169 11.06 -11.48 -5.24
N LYS A 170 12.18 -10.89 -5.63
CA LYS A 170 13.52 -11.32 -5.19
C LYS A 170 13.97 -10.44 -4.03
N GLN A 171 14.31 -11.06 -2.91
CA GLN A 171 15.01 -10.41 -1.81
C GLN A 171 16.47 -10.24 -2.20
N LEU A 172 16.94 -8.99 -2.22
CA LEU A 172 18.30 -8.68 -2.70
C LEU A 172 19.40 -9.18 -1.76
N GLU A 173 19.16 -9.14 -0.46
CA GLU A 173 20.12 -9.56 0.56
C GLU A 173 20.43 -11.05 0.50
N THR A 174 19.42 -11.89 0.31
CA THR A 174 19.55 -13.36 0.35
C THR A 174 19.54 -14.01 -1.02
N GLY A 175 19.13 -13.28 -2.05
CA GLY A 175 18.89 -13.79 -3.40
C GLY A 175 17.64 -14.67 -3.52
N ARG A 176 16.91 -14.90 -2.44
CA ARG A 176 15.72 -15.76 -2.42
C ARG A 176 14.55 -15.08 -3.13
N THR A 177 13.81 -15.87 -3.91
CA THR A 177 12.58 -15.41 -4.58
C THR A 177 11.37 -15.95 -3.82
N TYR A 178 10.40 -15.06 -3.61
CA TYR A 178 9.10 -15.33 -3.01
C TYR A 178 8.01 -15.07 -4.04
N ILE A 179 6.88 -15.75 -3.91
CA ILE A 179 5.69 -15.42 -4.70
C ILE A 179 4.80 -14.49 -3.88
N SER A 180 4.45 -13.36 -4.49
CA SER A 180 3.69 -12.30 -3.83
C SER A 180 2.41 -11.95 -4.57
N SER A 181 1.48 -11.35 -3.85
CA SER A 181 0.31 -10.71 -4.45
C SER A 181 0.64 -9.25 -4.75
N GLN A 182 0.26 -8.77 -5.94
CA GLN A 182 0.42 -7.38 -6.34
C GLN A 182 -0.86 -6.85 -6.97
N ASN A 183 -1.23 -5.62 -6.63
CA ASN A 183 -2.35 -4.90 -7.24
C ASN A 183 -2.10 -3.40 -7.17
N HIS A 184 -1.29 -2.89 -8.09
CA HIS A 184 -0.90 -1.48 -8.12
C HIS A 184 -0.70 -0.98 -9.55
N GLY A 185 -0.90 0.33 -9.74
CA GLY A 185 -0.66 1.03 -11.01
C GLY A 185 0.54 1.96 -10.99
N TYR A 186 1.14 2.15 -9.80
CA TYR A 186 2.31 3.01 -9.60
C TYR A 186 3.43 2.22 -8.95
N ALA A 187 4.67 2.62 -9.19
CA ALA A 187 5.85 2.04 -8.56
C ALA A 187 6.82 3.15 -8.11
N VAL A 188 7.63 2.85 -7.10
CA VAL A 188 8.73 3.73 -6.68
C VAL A 188 9.85 3.64 -7.71
N VAL A 189 10.41 4.79 -8.08
CA VAL A 189 11.59 4.90 -8.94
C VAL A 189 12.83 4.71 -8.05
N ALA A 190 13.44 3.54 -8.12
CA ALA A 190 14.53 3.13 -7.23
C ALA A 190 15.73 4.08 -7.29
N GLU A 191 16.06 4.58 -8.50
CA GLU A 191 17.16 5.51 -8.74
C GLU A 191 16.94 6.89 -8.12
N SER A 192 15.69 7.22 -7.77
CA SER A 192 15.34 8.48 -7.11
C SER A 192 15.59 8.47 -5.60
N LEU A 193 15.82 7.30 -5.01
CA LEU A 193 16.05 7.16 -3.58
C LEU A 193 17.45 7.62 -3.20
N ASP A 194 17.55 8.43 -2.15
CA ASP A 194 18.84 8.76 -1.56
C ASP A 194 19.41 7.53 -0.83
N ARG A 195 20.48 6.98 -1.39
CA ARG A 195 21.14 5.76 -0.88
C ARG A 195 21.66 5.86 0.55
N ARG A 196 21.77 7.06 1.10
CA ARG A 196 22.14 7.28 2.51
C ARG A 196 21.02 6.89 3.46
N TYR A 197 19.76 6.97 3.02
CA TYR A 197 18.58 6.78 3.86
C TYR A 197 17.70 5.61 3.43
N ALA A 198 17.75 5.21 2.17
CA ALA A 198 16.89 4.17 1.62
C ALA A 198 17.62 3.27 0.62
N ARG A 199 17.25 1.99 0.62
CA ARG A 199 17.72 1.00 -0.34
C ARG A 199 16.62 0.01 -0.66
N GLU A 200 16.66 -0.54 -1.86
CA GLU A 200 15.78 -1.65 -2.23
C GLU A 200 16.14 -2.89 -1.41
N SER A 201 15.14 -3.52 -0.81
CA SER A 201 15.29 -4.83 -0.16
C SER A 201 14.71 -5.96 -1.01
N PHE A 202 13.68 -5.66 -1.78
CA PHE A 202 13.00 -6.59 -2.67
C PHE A 202 12.75 -5.93 -4.02
N ILE A 203 12.82 -6.70 -5.08
CA ILE A 203 12.46 -6.26 -6.43
C ILE A 203 11.56 -7.29 -7.09
N ASN A 204 10.60 -6.85 -7.92
CA ASN A 204 9.86 -7.74 -8.79
C ASN A 204 10.82 -8.33 -9.84
N ALA A 205 10.86 -9.65 -9.93
CA ALA A 205 11.81 -10.32 -10.82
C ALA A 205 11.49 -10.15 -12.32
N ASN A 206 10.30 -9.63 -12.68
CA ASN A 206 9.91 -9.40 -14.06
C ASN A 206 10.39 -8.05 -14.60
N ASP A 207 10.40 -6.98 -13.76
CA ASP A 207 10.68 -5.62 -14.23
C ASP A 207 11.47 -4.74 -13.25
N GLY A 208 11.91 -5.31 -12.11
CA GLY A 208 12.71 -4.60 -11.12
C GLY A 208 11.94 -3.62 -10.22
N THR A 209 10.62 -3.48 -10.37
CA THR A 209 9.85 -2.59 -9.50
C THR A 209 9.78 -3.12 -8.07
N VAL A 210 9.57 -2.19 -7.11
CA VAL A 210 9.56 -2.53 -5.68
C VAL A 210 8.18 -2.28 -5.11
N GLN A 211 7.36 -3.33 -5.02
CA GLN A 211 6.08 -3.29 -4.28
C GLN A 211 5.36 -4.63 -4.26
N PHE A 212 4.65 -4.95 -3.14
CA PHE A 212 3.76 -6.10 -3.01
C PHE A 212 2.82 -5.99 -1.81
N HIS A 213 1.93 -6.97 -1.66
CA HIS A 213 0.90 -7.04 -0.62
C HIS A 213 1.13 -8.23 0.32
N PRO A 214 1.89 -8.08 1.41
CA PRO A 214 2.17 -9.18 2.36
C PRO A 214 0.95 -9.63 3.15
N GLU A 215 -0.11 -8.80 3.23
CA GLU A 215 -1.37 -9.08 3.89
C GLU A 215 -2.34 -9.91 3.06
N ALA A 216 -2.02 -10.21 1.80
CA ALA A 216 -2.94 -10.87 0.87
C ALA A 216 -3.40 -12.23 1.40
N CYS A 217 -4.70 -12.50 1.30
CA CYS A 217 -5.30 -13.77 1.67
C CYS A 217 -5.45 -14.73 0.49
N SER A 218 -5.53 -14.19 -0.72
CA SER A 218 -5.55 -14.94 -1.98
C SER A 218 -4.12 -15.11 -2.48
N GLY A 219 -3.67 -16.35 -2.64
CA GLY A 219 -2.32 -16.67 -3.09
C GLY A 219 -1.35 -17.05 -1.97
N PRO A 220 -0.06 -17.18 -2.29
CA PRO A 220 0.97 -17.59 -1.34
C PRO A 220 1.12 -16.61 -0.17
N LYS A 221 1.42 -17.17 1.00
CA LYS A 221 1.63 -16.40 2.25
C LYS A 221 3.11 -16.15 2.52
N ASP A 222 3.94 -16.27 1.50
CA ASP A 222 5.40 -16.29 1.59
C ASP A 222 6.00 -15.02 2.19
N THR A 223 5.30 -13.88 2.08
CA THR A 223 5.80 -12.57 2.51
C THR A 223 5.25 -12.10 3.87
N LYS A 224 4.45 -12.93 4.57
CA LYS A 224 3.89 -12.58 5.88
C LYS A 224 4.95 -12.34 6.96
N PHE A 225 6.14 -12.91 6.84
CA PHE A 225 7.25 -12.68 7.76
C PHE A 225 7.65 -11.18 7.88
N LEU A 226 7.23 -10.33 6.96
CA LEU A 226 7.47 -8.88 7.05
C LEU A 226 6.70 -8.23 8.21
N PHE A 227 5.53 -8.77 8.56
CA PHE A 227 4.86 -8.37 9.80
C PHE A 227 5.68 -8.77 11.03
N ASP A 228 6.29 -9.96 11.04
CA ASP A 228 7.13 -10.42 12.14
C ASP A 228 8.40 -9.54 12.27
N ARG A 229 8.99 -9.10 11.14
CA ARG A 229 10.07 -8.12 11.14
C ARG A 229 9.65 -6.78 11.74
N PHE A 230 8.45 -6.30 11.38
CA PHE A 230 7.92 -5.06 11.94
C PHE A 230 7.71 -5.17 13.47
N ILE A 231 7.15 -6.29 13.96
CA ILE A 231 7.02 -6.56 15.40
C ILE A 231 8.40 -6.55 16.08
N SER A 232 9.40 -7.19 15.47
CA SER A 232 10.77 -7.21 16.02
C SER A 232 11.39 -5.81 16.13
N MET A 233 11.11 -4.92 15.17
CA MET A 233 11.59 -3.53 15.21
C MET A 233 10.97 -2.74 16.37
N MET A 234 9.71 -3.02 16.73
CA MET A 234 9.04 -2.40 17.89
C MET A 234 9.62 -2.92 19.22
N GLY A 235 9.90 -4.24 19.31
CA GLY A 235 10.51 -4.86 20.51
C GLY A 235 11.93 -4.39 20.80
N GLY A 236 12.69 -3.97 19.77
CA GLY A 236 14.06 -3.47 19.91
C GLY A 236 14.16 -2.09 20.60
N LYS A 237 13.08 -1.33 20.70
CA LYS A 237 13.06 -0.06 21.47
C LYS A 237 13.27 -0.26 22.96
N ASN A 238 12.94 -1.44 23.52
CA ASN A 238 13.12 -1.75 24.92
C ASN A 238 14.55 -2.18 25.29
N ASN A 239 15.42 -2.46 24.31
CA ASN A 239 16.80 -2.91 24.52
C ASN A 239 17.85 -1.80 24.30
N ALA A 240 17.43 -0.59 23.90
CA ALA A 240 18.35 0.55 23.67
C ALA A 240 18.43 1.51 24.90
N ALA A 241 17.80 1.13 26.02
CA ALA A 241 17.77 1.91 27.28
C ALA A 241 18.46 1.18 28.46
N GLU A 242 19.30 0.16 28.19
CA GLU A 242 20.22 -0.44 29.18
C GLU A 242 21.70 -0.12 28.83
#